data_4579aa57244dae773bc49a7976f6c088
#
_entry.id   4579aa57244dae773bc49a7976f6c088
#
_cell.length_a   1.000
_cell.length_b   1.000
_cell.length_c   1.000
_cell.angle_alpha   90.00
_cell.angle_beta   90.00
_cell.angle_gamma   90.00
#
_symmetry.space_group_name_H-M   'P 1'
#
loop_
_entity.id
_entity.type
_entity.pdbx_description
1 polymer ?
#
loop_
_entity_poly.entity_id
_entity_poly.type
_entity_poly.pdbx_seq_one_letter_code
_entity_poly.pdbx_strand_id
1 'polypeptide(L)'
;MNEPRFSRLHTSLQQGFTLSPNAILKEAWQRIHGAKLPIILATLGVVGVWLVLNQLLVTISGDEEELSWEVNLLGLVISMLMAPMTAALDMIGVHRAADKTVRPNQIFDYFKFIVPLAITSMIMGLLTSLFIPLSLSVGLSPIVGMIPTMLMSIALMFTFPLIIDKGFTPLQAITTSLRLFSRQWVALFSIHIMLVLVFVVAILSFGIGFIWAIPLYMVTKGIIYRQACGIDSLDMTNSNQDPTATPPSKDHFDA
;
A
#
# COMPACT_ATOMS: atom_id res chain seq x y z
N MET A 1 -12.41 13.06 25.13
CA MET A 1 -11.02 13.56 24.95
C MET A 1 -10.64 13.28 23.51
N ASN A 2 -10.77 14.29 22.62
CA ASN A 2 -10.40 14.13 21.21
C ASN A 2 -8.89 14.05 21.14
N GLU A 3 -8.32 12.87 20.95
CA GLU A 3 -6.93 12.69 20.57
C GLU A 3 -6.70 13.48 19.29
N PRO A 4 -5.71 14.37 19.21
CA PRO A 4 -5.48 15.15 18.01
C PRO A 4 -5.17 14.22 16.85
N ARG A 5 -5.81 14.48 15.68
CA ARG A 5 -5.46 13.85 14.41
C ARG A 5 -3.94 13.80 14.30
N PHE A 6 -3.38 12.64 13.94
CA PHE A 6 -1.94 12.40 13.85
C PHE A 6 -1.18 12.14 15.17
N SER A 7 -1.84 12.02 16.33
CA SER A 7 -1.13 11.80 17.60
C SER A 7 -0.21 10.58 17.53
N ARG A 8 -0.72 9.44 17.03
CA ARG A 8 0.07 8.21 16.92
C ARG A 8 1.19 8.33 15.90
N LEU A 9 0.95 8.94 14.74
CA LEU A 9 1.98 9.17 13.74
C LEU A 9 3.11 10.07 14.29
N HIS A 10 2.75 11.17 14.97
CA HIS A 10 3.73 12.05 15.62
C HIS A 10 4.56 11.32 16.67
N THR A 11 3.93 10.53 17.53
CA THR A 11 4.61 9.72 18.53
C THR A 11 5.58 8.72 17.87
N SER A 12 5.13 8.03 16.80
CA SER A 12 5.97 7.08 16.05
C SER A 12 7.17 7.73 15.38
N LEU A 13 7.03 8.93 14.88
CA LEU A 13 8.12 9.69 14.26
C LEU A 13 9.12 10.24 15.28
N GLN A 14 8.67 10.65 16.47
CA GLN A 14 9.52 11.23 17.51
C GLN A 14 10.14 10.17 18.41
N GLN A 15 9.35 9.30 18.98
CA GLN A 15 9.75 8.31 19.99
C GLN A 15 10.06 6.93 19.39
N GLY A 16 9.68 6.71 18.11
CA GLY A 16 9.70 5.42 17.47
C GLY A 16 8.46 4.57 17.84
N PHE A 17 8.39 3.40 17.24
CA PHE A 17 7.33 2.41 17.51
C PHE A 17 7.95 1.02 17.46
N THR A 18 7.38 0.07 18.17
CA THR A 18 7.90 -1.29 18.21
C THR A 18 7.03 -2.20 17.36
N LEU A 19 7.68 -2.97 16.48
CA LEU A 19 7.03 -4.00 15.68
C LEU A 19 7.55 -5.36 16.13
N SER A 20 6.65 -6.27 16.49
CA SER A 20 6.98 -7.67 16.73
C SER A 20 6.59 -8.51 15.52
N PRO A 21 7.54 -9.01 14.69
CA PRO A 21 7.23 -9.74 13.47
C PRO A 21 6.28 -10.92 13.70
N ASN A 22 6.58 -11.74 14.72
CA ASN A 22 5.78 -12.92 15.04
C ASN A 22 4.33 -12.55 15.49
N ALA A 23 4.19 -11.50 16.30
CA ALA A 23 2.87 -11.06 16.76
C ALA A 23 2.02 -10.52 15.60
N ILE A 24 2.64 -9.74 14.70
CA ILE A 24 1.98 -9.17 13.52
C ILE A 24 1.50 -10.27 12.57
N LEU A 25 2.35 -11.26 12.26
CA LEU A 25 1.97 -12.36 11.37
C LEU A 25 0.89 -13.26 12.00
N LYS A 26 0.97 -13.50 13.31
CA LYS A 26 -0.07 -14.24 14.04
C LYS A 26 -1.40 -13.50 14.01
N GLU A 27 -1.40 -12.21 14.25
CA GLU A 27 -2.59 -11.35 14.15
C GLU A 27 -3.14 -11.34 12.73
N ALA A 28 -2.29 -11.17 11.70
CA ALA A 28 -2.68 -11.20 10.31
C ALA A 28 -3.32 -12.53 9.94
N TRP A 29 -2.74 -13.65 10.36
CA TRP A 29 -3.30 -14.98 10.14
C TRP A 29 -4.70 -15.14 10.71
N GLN A 30 -4.96 -14.61 11.90
CA GLN A 30 -6.29 -14.62 12.51
C GLN A 30 -7.28 -13.75 11.72
N ARG A 31 -6.84 -12.55 11.26
CA ARG A 31 -7.69 -11.58 10.59
C ARG A 31 -8.04 -11.91 9.15
N ILE A 32 -7.28 -12.77 8.48
CA ILE A 32 -7.62 -13.22 7.10
C ILE A 32 -8.85 -14.12 7.08
N HIS A 33 -9.25 -14.74 8.21
CA HIS A 33 -10.45 -15.57 8.25
C HIS A 33 -11.70 -14.73 7.96
N GLY A 34 -12.52 -15.20 7.00
CA GLY A 34 -13.71 -14.49 6.53
C GLY A 34 -13.45 -13.36 5.51
N ALA A 35 -12.19 -12.95 5.29
CA ALA A 35 -11.84 -11.90 4.33
C ALA A 35 -11.08 -12.43 3.09
N LYS A 36 -10.74 -13.72 3.03
CA LYS A 36 -9.95 -14.31 1.95
C LYS A 36 -10.57 -14.06 0.58
N LEU A 37 -11.82 -14.46 0.41
CA LEU A 37 -12.51 -14.36 -0.87
C LEU A 37 -12.64 -12.92 -1.37
N PRO A 38 -13.12 -11.94 -0.57
CA PRO A 38 -13.15 -10.55 -1.00
C PRO A 38 -11.78 -9.99 -1.41
N ILE A 39 -10.71 -10.29 -0.66
CA ILE A 39 -9.35 -9.82 -0.97
C ILE A 39 -8.83 -10.46 -2.25
N ILE A 40 -9.03 -11.77 -2.44
CA ILE A 40 -8.62 -12.47 -3.66
C ILE A 40 -9.35 -11.92 -4.87
N LEU A 41 -10.67 -11.74 -4.79
CA LEU A 41 -11.47 -11.20 -5.89
C LEU A 41 -11.05 -9.76 -6.23
N ALA A 42 -10.77 -8.92 -5.22
CA ALA A 42 -10.23 -7.58 -5.44
C ALA A 42 -8.87 -7.64 -6.16
N THR A 43 -7.97 -8.50 -5.70
CA THR A 43 -6.65 -8.68 -6.32
C THR A 43 -6.76 -9.20 -7.75
N LEU A 44 -7.59 -10.20 -7.99
CA LEU A 44 -7.83 -10.73 -9.34
C LEU A 44 -8.44 -9.67 -10.26
N GLY A 45 -9.34 -8.82 -9.74
CA GLY A 45 -9.87 -7.69 -10.49
C GLY A 45 -8.79 -6.72 -10.92
N VAL A 46 -7.90 -6.33 -10.01
CA VAL A 46 -6.78 -5.42 -10.31
C VAL A 46 -5.80 -6.06 -11.30
N VAL A 47 -5.43 -7.33 -11.08
CA VAL A 47 -4.54 -8.08 -11.99
C VAL A 47 -5.19 -8.25 -13.36
N GLY A 48 -6.49 -8.54 -13.42
CA GLY A 48 -7.23 -8.68 -14.68
C GLY A 48 -7.22 -7.38 -15.49
N VAL A 49 -7.50 -6.24 -14.86
CA VAL A 49 -7.42 -4.93 -15.52
C VAL A 49 -5.99 -4.65 -16.00
N TRP A 50 -5.00 -4.93 -15.16
CA TRP A 50 -3.59 -4.75 -15.52
C TRP A 50 -3.20 -5.60 -16.74
N LEU A 51 -3.59 -6.87 -16.78
CA LEU A 51 -3.33 -7.78 -17.92
C LEU A 51 -3.97 -7.27 -19.21
N VAL A 52 -5.24 -6.84 -19.15
CA VAL A 52 -5.95 -6.31 -20.32
C VAL A 52 -5.27 -5.05 -20.85
N LEU A 53 -4.89 -4.11 -19.96
CA LEU A 53 -4.23 -2.87 -20.36
C LEU A 53 -2.82 -3.14 -20.93
N ASN A 54 -2.07 -4.07 -20.37
CA ASN A 54 -0.76 -4.44 -20.91
C ASN A 54 -0.89 -5.20 -22.25
N GLN A 55 -1.87 -6.08 -22.40
CA GLN A 55 -2.12 -6.75 -23.67
C GLN A 55 -2.50 -5.74 -24.77
N LEU A 56 -3.33 -4.75 -24.42
CA LEU A 56 -3.68 -3.67 -25.33
C LEU A 56 -2.43 -2.86 -25.74
N LEU A 57 -1.55 -2.53 -24.77
CA LEU A 57 -0.29 -1.85 -25.03
C LEU A 57 0.57 -2.63 -26.03
N VAL A 58 0.81 -3.93 -25.79
CA VAL A 58 1.58 -4.80 -26.68
C VAL A 58 0.96 -4.87 -28.09
N THR A 59 -0.38 -4.96 -28.17
CA THR A 59 -1.08 -4.98 -29.47
C THR A 59 -0.92 -3.68 -30.27
N ILE A 60 -0.90 -2.53 -29.58
CA ILE A 60 -0.73 -1.21 -30.22
C ILE A 60 0.74 -0.98 -30.62
N SER A 61 1.69 -1.49 -29.82
CA SER A 61 3.13 -1.32 -30.07
C SER A 61 3.62 -2.10 -31.27
N GLY A 62 2.93 -3.17 -31.69
CA GLY A 62 3.38 -4.08 -32.75
C GLY A 62 4.68 -4.80 -32.38
N ASP A 63 5.35 -5.35 -33.42
CA ASP A 63 6.62 -6.07 -33.30
C ASP A 63 7.87 -5.13 -33.31
N GLU A 64 7.66 -3.83 -33.08
CA GLU A 64 8.78 -2.89 -33.03
C GLU A 64 9.61 -3.13 -31.76
N GLU A 65 10.79 -3.72 -31.94
CA GLU A 65 11.78 -3.98 -30.88
C GLU A 65 12.33 -2.68 -30.24
N GLU A 66 12.15 -1.54 -30.89
CA GLU A 66 12.54 -0.24 -30.34
C GLU A 66 11.44 0.32 -29.48
N LEU A 67 11.77 0.53 -28.20
CA LEU A 67 10.92 1.22 -27.22
C LEU A 67 10.64 2.65 -27.73
N SER A 68 9.60 2.82 -28.54
CA SER A 68 9.21 4.14 -28.99
C SER A 68 8.77 4.98 -27.78
N TRP A 69 8.98 6.30 -27.83
CA TRP A 69 8.55 7.22 -26.77
C TRP A 69 7.03 7.15 -26.54
N GLU A 70 6.26 6.79 -27.56
CA GLU A 70 4.81 6.62 -27.53
C GLU A 70 4.40 5.44 -26.64
N VAL A 71 5.09 4.30 -26.78
CA VAL A 71 4.87 3.11 -25.94
C VAL A 71 5.18 3.40 -24.46
N ASN A 72 6.28 4.12 -24.21
CA ASN A 72 6.63 4.55 -22.86
C ASN A 72 5.58 5.48 -22.26
N LEU A 73 5.02 6.38 -23.06
CA LEU A 73 3.98 7.31 -22.63
C LEU A 73 2.66 6.59 -22.33
N LEU A 74 2.26 5.62 -23.16
CA LEU A 74 1.11 4.75 -22.88
C LEU A 74 1.32 3.91 -21.63
N GLY A 75 2.50 3.34 -21.43
CA GLY A 75 2.85 2.63 -20.18
C GLY A 75 2.74 3.51 -18.94
N LEU A 76 3.15 4.78 -19.06
CA LEU A 76 2.98 5.77 -18.00
C LEU A 76 1.49 6.02 -17.69
N VAL A 77 0.67 6.21 -18.72
CA VAL A 77 -0.79 6.40 -18.56
C VAL A 77 -1.43 5.19 -17.89
N ILE A 78 -1.04 3.98 -18.29
CA ILE A 78 -1.51 2.74 -17.65
C ILE A 78 -1.12 2.72 -16.16
N SER A 79 0.11 3.05 -15.83
CA SER A 79 0.56 3.07 -14.43
C SER A 79 -0.18 4.12 -13.59
N MET A 80 -0.49 5.27 -14.17
CA MET A 80 -1.30 6.31 -13.53
C MET A 80 -2.74 5.84 -13.26
N LEU A 81 -3.35 5.15 -14.22
CA LEU A 81 -4.70 4.60 -14.09
C LEU A 81 -4.76 3.47 -13.04
N MET A 82 -3.70 2.67 -12.93
CA MET A 82 -3.60 1.57 -11.98
C MET A 82 -3.31 2.04 -10.54
N ALA A 83 -2.79 3.26 -10.35
CA ALA A 83 -2.41 3.78 -9.04
C ALA A 83 -3.57 3.76 -8.01
N PRO A 84 -4.80 4.25 -8.31
CA PRO A 84 -5.91 4.19 -7.35
C PRO A 84 -6.36 2.77 -7.04
N MET A 85 -6.28 1.84 -8.01
CA MET A 85 -6.65 0.44 -7.80
C MET A 85 -5.62 -0.26 -6.89
N THR A 86 -4.34 0.00 -7.09
CA THR A 86 -3.27 -0.52 -6.22
C THR A 86 -3.39 0.05 -4.81
N ALA A 87 -3.63 1.35 -4.68
CA ALA A 87 -3.85 2.00 -3.41
C ALA A 87 -5.11 1.46 -2.68
N ALA A 88 -6.15 1.10 -3.43
CA ALA A 88 -7.34 0.44 -2.89
C ALA A 88 -7.02 -0.92 -2.26
N LEU A 89 -6.14 -1.72 -2.88
CA LEU A 89 -5.71 -2.98 -2.28
C LEU A 89 -5.00 -2.77 -0.94
N ASP A 90 -4.15 -1.74 -0.84
CA ASP A 90 -3.51 -1.39 0.42
C ASP A 90 -4.55 -0.97 1.48
N MET A 91 -5.56 -0.17 1.10
CA MET A 91 -6.62 0.25 2.00
C MET A 91 -7.56 -0.90 2.41
N ILE A 92 -7.82 -1.87 1.54
CA ILE A 92 -8.52 -3.12 1.91
C ILE A 92 -7.76 -3.83 3.03
N GLY A 93 -6.45 -3.92 2.95
CA GLY A 93 -5.61 -4.45 4.02
C GLY A 93 -5.72 -3.65 5.32
N VAL A 94 -5.69 -2.31 5.24
CA VAL A 94 -5.84 -1.39 6.38
C VAL A 94 -7.23 -1.54 7.03
N HIS A 95 -8.30 -1.58 6.24
CA HIS A 95 -9.66 -1.78 6.76
C HIS A 95 -9.79 -3.13 7.46
N ARG A 96 -9.23 -4.19 6.87
CA ARG A 96 -9.26 -5.51 7.50
C ARG A 96 -8.43 -5.57 8.78
N ALA A 97 -7.30 -4.85 8.83
CA ALA A 97 -6.51 -4.70 10.04
C ALA A 97 -7.26 -4.00 11.18
N ALA A 98 -8.31 -3.24 10.87
CA ALA A 98 -9.22 -2.57 11.79
C ALA A 98 -10.54 -3.32 12.01
N ASP A 99 -10.59 -4.61 11.68
CA ASP A 99 -11.79 -5.49 11.81
C ASP A 99 -13.02 -5.04 10.99
N LYS A 100 -12.81 -4.19 9.98
CA LYS A 100 -13.89 -3.79 9.07
C LYS A 100 -14.15 -4.88 8.03
N THR A 101 -15.40 -4.97 7.61
CA THR A 101 -15.76 -5.81 6.46
C THR A 101 -15.22 -5.21 5.18
N VAL A 102 -14.66 -6.05 4.32
CA VAL A 102 -14.09 -5.63 3.03
C VAL A 102 -14.89 -6.23 1.88
N ARG A 103 -14.97 -5.49 0.77
CA ARG A 103 -15.70 -5.88 -0.44
C ARG A 103 -14.81 -5.72 -1.66
N PRO A 104 -14.94 -6.60 -2.67
CA PRO A 104 -14.11 -6.53 -3.87
C PRO A 104 -14.24 -5.22 -4.64
N ASN A 105 -15.45 -4.64 -4.70
CA ASN A 105 -15.74 -3.40 -5.42
C ASN A 105 -15.07 -2.15 -4.82
N GLN A 106 -14.51 -2.24 -3.61
CA GLN A 106 -13.74 -1.14 -3.00
C GLN A 106 -12.52 -0.73 -3.82
N ILE A 107 -12.08 -1.54 -4.81
CA ILE A 107 -11.01 -1.15 -5.73
C ILE A 107 -11.32 0.12 -6.54
N PHE A 108 -12.58 0.51 -6.65
CA PHE A 108 -13.01 1.72 -7.34
C PHE A 108 -13.23 2.93 -6.44
N ASP A 109 -13.24 2.78 -5.11
CA ASP A 109 -13.61 3.84 -4.16
C ASP A 109 -12.59 4.99 -4.11
N TYR A 110 -11.37 4.75 -4.58
CA TYR A 110 -10.25 5.69 -4.44
C TYR A 110 -9.89 6.45 -5.72
N PHE A 111 -10.70 6.32 -6.78
CA PHE A 111 -10.50 7.08 -8.02
C PHE A 111 -10.61 8.60 -7.84
N LYS A 112 -11.32 9.05 -6.80
CA LYS A 112 -11.35 10.47 -6.41
C LYS A 112 -9.97 11.03 -6.03
N PHE A 113 -9.01 10.16 -5.69
CA PHE A 113 -7.62 10.53 -5.40
C PHE A 113 -6.67 10.23 -6.57
N ILE A 114 -7.19 10.05 -7.81
CA ILE A 114 -6.39 9.62 -8.96
C ILE A 114 -5.16 10.51 -9.19
N VAL A 115 -5.32 11.84 -9.12
CA VAL A 115 -4.22 12.79 -9.37
C VAL A 115 -3.08 12.64 -8.35
N PRO A 116 -3.29 12.77 -7.03
CA PRO A 116 -2.20 12.59 -6.07
C PRO A 116 -1.62 11.17 -6.09
N LEU A 117 -2.43 10.13 -6.31
CA LEU A 117 -1.94 8.76 -6.38
C LEU A 117 -1.12 8.50 -7.65
N ALA A 118 -1.53 9.04 -8.81
CA ALA A 118 -0.79 8.94 -10.06
C ALA A 118 0.58 9.63 -9.97
N ILE A 119 0.62 10.87 -9.47
CA ILE A 119 1.90 11.58 -9.24
C ILE A 119 2.81 10.78 -8.31
N THR A 120 2.23 10.23 -7.25
CA THR A 120 2.97 9.40 -6.30
C THR A 120 3.51 8.13 -6.93
N SER A 121 2.70 7.40 -7.71
CA SER A 121 3.12 6.17 -8.38
C SER A 121 4.26 6.43 -9.37
N MET A 122 4.21 7.57 -10.07
CA MET A 122 5.27 8.00 -10.98
C MET A 122 6.60 8.26 -10.24
N ILE A 123 6.56 9.00 -9.13
CA ILE A 123 7.75 9.25 -8.33
C ILE A 123 8.29 7.95 -7.70
N MET A 124 7.42 7.10 -7.16
CA MET A 124 7.80 5.79 -6.61
C MET A 124 8.41 4.89 -7.69
N GLY A 125 7.78 4.83 -8.88
CA GLY A 125 8.28 4.09 -10.02
C GLY A 125 9.68 4.55 -10.43
N LEU A 126 9.89 5.86 -10.55
CA LEU A 126 11.19 6.44 -10.85
C LEU A 126 12.24 6.07 -9.80
N LEU A 127 11.92 6.22 -8.49
CA LEU A 127 12.84 5.90 -7.40
C LEU A 127 13.21 4.40 -7.37
N THR A 128 12.27 3.51 -7.68
CA THR A 128 12.53 2.07 -7.66
C THR A 128 13.20 1.56 -8.93
N SER A 129 12.94 2.17 -10.09
CA SER A 129 13.48 1.74 -11.38
C SER A 129 14.97 2.07 -11.57
N LEU A 130 15.56 2.96 -10.77
CA LEU A 130 16.95 3.41 -10.94
C LEU A 130 17.99 2.34 -10.60
N PHE A 131 17.70 1.42 -9.68
CA PHE A 131 18.72 0.54 -9.11
C PHE A 131 19.18 -0.57 -10.04
N ILE A 132 18.31 -1.12 -10.88
CA ILE A 132 18.67 -2.19 -11.83
C ILE A 132 19.57 -1.64 -12.96
N PRO A 133 19.21 -0.55 -13.67
CA PRO A 133 20.11 0.04 -14.67
C PRO A 133 21.44 0.50 -14.07
N LEU A 134 21.41 1.04 -12.84
CA LEU A 134 22.63 1.45 -12.15
C LEU A 134 23.56 0.25 -11.88
N SER A 135 23.03 -0.91 -11.45
CA SER A 135 23.83 -2.11 -11.27
C SER A 135 24.47 -2.59 -12.58
N LEU A 136 23.72 -2.53 -13.68
CA LEU A 136 24.22 -2.89 -15.02
C LEU A 136 25.29 -1.93 -15.52
N SER A 137 25.14 -0.62 -15.28
CA SER A 137 26.10 0.40 -15.74
C SER A 137 27.49 0.25 -15.09
N VAL A 138 27.56 -0.35 -13.90
CA VAL A 138 28.83 -0.65 -13.20
C VAL A 138 29.28 -2.10 -13.41
N GLY A 139 28.69 -2.83 -14.37
CA GLY A 139 29.05 -4.20 -14.72
C GLY A 139 28.59 -5.27 -13.73
N LEU A 140 27.65 -4.96 -12.84
CA LEU A 140 27.10 -5.92 -11.88
C LEU A 140 25.86 -6.64 -12.45
N SER A 141 25.57 -7.81 -11.90
CA SER A 141 24.37 -8.55 -12.25
C SER A 141 23.08 -7.77 -11.87
N PRO A 142 21.98 -7.88 -12.66
CA PRO A 142 20.68 -7.29 -12.33
C PRO A 142 20.17 -7.70 -10.93
N ILE A 143 20.54 -8.89 -10.45
CA ILE A 143 20.17 -9.41 -9.12
C ILE A 143 20.68 -8.47 -8.02
N VAL A 144 21.85 -7.86 -8.18
CA VAL A 144 22.39 -6.90 -7.20
C VAL A 144 21.52 -5.66 -7.12
N GLY A 145 20.98 -5.18 -8.25
CA GLY A 145 20.04 -4.06 -8.30
C GLY A 145 18.65 -4.38 -7.71
N MET A 146 18.26 -5.66 -7.68
CA MET A 146 16.96 -6.06 -7.12
C MET A 146 16.90 -5.86 -5.60
N ILE A 147 18.02 -6.00 -4.88
CA ILE A 147 18.05 -5.84 -3.42
C ILE A 147 17.66 -4.41 -3.01
N PRO A 148 18.32 -3.34 -3.47
CA PRO A 148 17.93 -1.98 -3.13
C PRO A 148 16.53 -1.62 -3.68
N THR A 149 16.12 -2.16 -4.83
CA THR A 149 14.75 -1.99 -5.35
C THR A 149 13.73 -2.54 -4.35
N MET A 150 13.95 -3.74 -3.81
CA MET A 150 13.08 -4.34 -2.81
C MET A 150 13.06 -3.52 -1.50
N LEU A 151 14.22 -3.07 -1.02
CA LEU A 151 14.32 -2.21 0.16
C LEU A 151 13.57 -0.89 -0.03
N MET A 152 13.71 -0.26 -1.19
CA MET A 152 12.98 0.97 -1.52
C MET A 152 11.46 0.73 -1.58
N SER A 153 11.02 -0.38 -2.16
CA SER A 153 9.60 -0.75 -2.20
C SER A 153 9.02 -0.94 -0.79
N ILE A 154 9.78 -1.56 0.12
CA ILE A 154 9.38 -1.70 1.53
C ILE A 154 9.35 -0.32 2.21
N ALA A 155 10.32 0.54 1.93
CA ALA A 155 10.41 1.88 2.51
C ALA A 155 9.25 2.78 2.08
N LEU A 156 8.71 2.56 0.88
CA LEU A 156 7.59 3.33 0.31
C LEU A 156 6.21 2.70 0.58
N MET A 157 6.11 1.61 1.33
CA MET A 157 4.87 0.85 1.52
C MET A 157 3.73 1.62 2.20
N PHE A 158 4.05 2.66 2.97
CA PHE A 158 3.06 3.48 3.67
C PHE A 158 2.52 4.65 2.83
N THR A 159 3.11 4.91 1.65
CA THR A 159 2.87 6.14 0.90
C THR A 159 1.42 6.27 0.46
N PHE A 160 0.82 5.25 -0.16
CA PHE A 160 -0.59 5.31 -0.58
C PHE A 160 -1.56 5.41 0.59
N PRO A 161 -1.46 4.60 1.66
CA PRO A 161 -2.29 4.77 2.84
C PRO A 161 -2.17 6.16 3.48
N LEU A 162 -0.98 6.78 3.52
CA LEU A 162 -0.80 8.13 4.06
C LEU A 162 -1.54 9.20 3.25
N ILE A 163 -1.59 9.07 1.92
CA ILE A 163 -2.36 9.99 1.07
C ILE A 163 -3.85 9.86 1.34
N ILE A 164 -4.35 8.64 1.37
CA ILE A 164 -5.79 8.36 1.48
C ILE A 164 -6.30 8.63 2.90
N ASP A 165 -5.60 8.16 3.92
CA ASP A 165 -6.03 8.21 5.32
C ASP A 165 -5.71 9.55 5.98
N LYS A 166 -4.52 10.10 5.72
CA LYS A 166 -4.04 11.33 6.35
C LYS A 166 -4.21 12.58 5.46
N GLY A 167 -4.53 12.42 4.17
CA GLY A 167 -4.64 13.54 3.24
C GLY A 167 -3.30 14.20 2.91
N PHE A 168 -2.19 13.46 2.99
CA PHE A 168 -0.86 13.99 2.71
C PHE A 168 -0.68 14.26 1.21
N THR A 169 0.15 15.25 0.90
CA THR A 169 0.64 15.45 -0.46
C THR A 169 1.60 14.34 -0.85
N PRO A 170 1.81 14.05 -2.15
CA PRO A 170 2.72 13.00 -2.62
C PRO A 170 4.10 13.03 -1.95
N LEU A 171 4.75 14.18 -1.91
CA LEU A 171 6.08 14.33 -1.32
C LEU A 171 6.09 14.16 0.20
N GLN A 172 5.06 14.67 0.89
CA GLN A 172 4.91 14.47 2.33
C GLN A 172 4.71 12.99 2.66
N ALA A 173 3.90 12.27 1.89
CA ALA A 173 3.66 10.84 2.08
C ALA A 173 4.94 10.01 1.85
N ILE A 174 5.68 10.29 0.78
CA ILE A 174 6.96 9.63 0.47
C ILE A 174 7.98 9.87 1.59
N THR A 175 8.21 11.13 1.96
CA THR A 175 9.20 11.48 3.00
C THR A 175 8.82 10.92 4.36
N THR A 176 7.53 10.89 4.70
CA THR A 176 7.03 10.29 5.94
C THR A 176 7.20 8.78 5.93
N SER A 177 6.89 8.11 4.80
CA SER A 177 7.09 6.67 4.64
C SER A 177 8.56 6.28 4.82
N LEU A 178 9.49 7.01 4.20
CA LEU A 178 10.93 6.80 4.35
C LEU A 178 11.41 7.00 5.81
N ARG A 179 10.88 8.01 6.50
CA ARG A 179 11.20 8.25 7.94
C ARG A 179 10.67 7.13 8.82
N LEU A 180 9.46 6.64 8.59
CA LEU A 180 8.89 5.51 9.33
C LEU A 180 9.72 4.23 9.09
N PHE A 181 10.11 3.97 7.84
CA PHE A 181 10.97 2.86 7.49
C PHE A 181 12.31 2.93 8.23
N SER A 182 12.99 4.09 8.20
CA SER A 182 14.29 4.25 8.84
C SER A 182 14.27 4.02 10.37
N ARG A 183 13.12 4.21 11.01
CA ARG A 183 12.96 3.97 12.45
C ARG A 183 12.88 2.48 12.83
N GLN A 184 12.34 1.64 11.94
CA GLN A 184 12.06 0.21 12.22
C GLN A 184 12.44 -0.71 11.04
N TRP A 185 13.49 -0.34 10.29
CA TRP A 185 13.90 -1.04 9.08
C TRP A 185 14.18 -2.53 9.30
N VAL A 186 14.80 -2.91 10.45
CA VAL A 186 15.10 -4.32 10.78
C VAL A 186 13.83 -5.14 10.95
N ALA A 187 12.85 -4.62 11.71
CA ALA A 187 11.60 -5.31 11.94
C ALA A 187 10.76 -5.40 10.64
N LEU A 188 10.69 -4.31 9.87
CA LEU A 188 9.99 -4.28 8.57
C LEU A 188 10.62 -5.27 7.58
N PHE A 189 11.94 -5.28 7.49
CA PHE A 189 12.67 -6.21 6.62
C PHE A 189 12.45 -7.67 7.06
N SER A 190 12.53 -7.96 8.38
CA SER A 190 12.26 -9.30 8.91
C SER A 190 10.86 -9.79 8.57
N ILE A 191 9.83 -8.93 8.70
CA ILE A 191 8.46 -9.28 8.32
C ILE A 191 8.38 -9.61 6.83
N HIS A 192 9.04 -8.81 5.97
CA HIS A 192 9.01 -9.05 4.53
C HIS A 192 9.75 -10.34 4.13
N ILE A 193 10.86 -10.67 4.79
CA ILE A 193 11.52 -11.96 4.58
C ILE A 193 10.56 -13.11 4.94
N MET A 194 9.88 -13.04 6.08
CA MET A 194 8.90 -14.07 6.47
C MET A 194 7.76 -14.18 5.45
N LEU A 195 7.27 -13.06 4.93
CA LEU A 195 6.25 -13.05 3.87
C LEU A 195 6.78 -13.64 2.56
N VAL A 196 8.02 -13.34 2.17
CA VAL A 196 8.67 -13.95 0.99
C VAL A 196 8.72 -15.47 1.14
N LEU A 197 9.09 -15.99 2.31
CA LEU A 197 9.07 -17.44 2.57
C LEU A 197 7.65 -18.03 2.40
N VAL A 198 6.61 -17.31 2.87
CA VAL A 198 5.20 -17.74 2.64
C VAL A 198 4.88 -17.77 1.15
N PHE A 199 5.34 -16.77 0.37
CA PHE A 199 5.14 -16.76 -1.09
C PHE A 199 5.91 -17.88 -1.79
N VAL A 200 7.12 -18.20 -1.36
CA VAL A 200 7.89 -19.34 -1.87
C VAL A 200 7.13 -20.64 -1.65
N VAL A 201 6.59 -20.87 -0.45
CA VAL A 201 5.74 -22.05 -0.16
C VAL A 201 4.48 -22.05 -1.03
N ALA A 202 3.89 -20.87 -1.27
CA ALA A 202 2.71 -20.73 -2.14
C ALA A 202 3.02 -21.12 -3.60
N ILE A 203 4.20 -20.78 -4.11
CA ILE A 203 4.66 -21.19 -5.44
C ILE A 203 4.91 -22.70 -5.46
N LEU A 204 5.61 -23.26 -4.48
CA LEU A 204 5.90 -24.69 -4.39
C LEU A 204 4.63 -25.56 -4.27
N SER A 205 3.54 -24.98 -3.76
CA SER A 205 2.22 -25.64 -3.72
C SER A 205 1.43 -25.52 -5.03
N PHE A 206 2.11 -25.33 -6.18
CA PHE A 206 1.48 -25.12 -7.49
C PHE A 206 0.49 -23.95 -7.53
N GLY A 207 0.76 -22.91 -6.72
CA GLY A 207 -0.07 -21.71 -6.68
C GLY A 207 -1.29 -21.78 -5.73
N ILE A 208 -1.65 -22.92 -5.21
CA ILE A 208 -2.79 -23.06 -4.27
C ILE A 208 -2.55 -22.19 -3.02
N GLY A 209 -1.32 -22.09 -2.56
CA GLY A 209 -0.93 -21.28 -1.41
C GLY A 209 -1.22 -19.78 -1.54
N PHE A 210 -1.40 -19.23 -2.76
CA PHE A 210 -1.74 -17.80 -2.94
C PHE A 210 -3.09 -17.42 -2.33
N ILE A 211 -4.01 -18.40 -2.15
CA ILE A 211 -5.29 -18.19 -1.46
C ILE A 211 -5.07 -17.68 -0.02
N TRP A 212 -3.96 -18.02 0.60
CA TRP A 212 -3.58 -17.55 1.95
C TRP A 212 -2.51 -16.46 1.91
N ALA A 213 -1.53 -16.57 1.02
CA ALA A 213 -0.39 -15.66 0.95
C ALA A 213 -0.79 -14.23 0.59
N ILE A 214 -1.69 -14.05 -0.39
CA ILE A 214 -2.15 -12.72 -0.83
C ILE A 214 -2.92 -11.99 0.28
N PRO A 215 -3.97 -12.58 0.89
CA PRO A 215 -4.65 -11.92 2.01
C PRO A 215 -3.74 -11.68 3.20
N LEU A 216 -2.84 -12.62 3.52
CA LEU A 216 -1.89 -12.47 4.61
C LEU A 216 -0.97 -11.25 4.38
N TYR A 217 -0.43 -11.09 3.18
CA TYR A 217 0.41 -9.95 2.82
C TYR A 217 -0.34 -8.62 2.99
N MET A 218 -1.55 -8.52 2.44
CA MET A 218 -2.34 -7.28 2.50
C MET A 218 -2.71 -6.91 3.93
N VAL A 219 -3.18 -7.87 4.72
CA VAL A 219 -3.56 -7.64 6.11
C VAL A 219 -2.33 -7.31 6.96
N THR A 220 -1.19 -7.96 6.71
CA THR A 220 0.08 -7.65 7.40
C THR A 220 0.49 -6.20 7.16
N LYS A 221 0.46 -5.71 5.91
CA LYS A 221 0.72 -4.29 5.59
C LYS A 221 -0.24 -3.38 6.35
N GLY A 222 -1.53 -3.71 6.40
CA GLY A 222 -2.54 -2.96 7.12
C GLY A 222 -2.30 -2.90 8.63
N ILE A 223 -1.88 -4.02 9.26
CA ILE A 223 -1.55 -4.06 10.69
C ILE A 223 -0.33 -3.19 11.00
N ILE A 224 0.72 -3.28 10.15
CA ILE A 224 1.91 -2.45 10.30
C ILE A 224 1.54 -0.96 10.21
N TYR A 225 0.73 -0.59 9.21
CA TYR A 225 0.25 0.78 9.05
C TYR A 225 -0.54 1.25 10.28
N ARG A 226 -1.47 0.44 10.76
CA ARG A 226 -2.27 0.75 11.95
C ARG A 226 -1.39 0.95 13.20
N GLN A 227 -0.36 0.12 13.38
CA GLN A 227 0.55 0.23 14.52
C GLN A 227 1.46 1.47 14.40
N ALA A 228 1.92 1.79 13.19
CA ALA A 228 2.81 2.91 12.96
C ALA A 228 2.10 4.27 12.91
N CYS A 229 0.95 4.35 12.24
CA CYS A 229 0.30 5.63 11.90
C CYS A 229 -1.04 5.86 12.60
N GLY A 230 -1.69 4.79 13.12
CA GLY A 230 -3.11 4.86 13.46
C GLY A 230 -3.98 4.96 12.19
N ILE A 231 -5.29 4.90 12.33
CA ILE A 231 -6.25 4.96 11.22
C ILE A 231 -7.28 6.05 11.53
N ASP A 232 -7.17 7.21 10.86
CA ASP A 232 -8.05 8.36 11.10
C ASP A 232 -9.32 8.30 10.24
N SER A 233 -9.24 7.74 9.03
CA SER A 233 -10.36 7.63 8.10
C SER A 233 -11.54 6.81 8.65
N LEU A 234 -11.28 5.90 9.59
CA LEU A 234 -12.29 5.05 10.20
C LEU A 234 -12.98 5.73 11.40
N ASP A 235 -12.29 6.62 12.09
CA ASP A 235 -12.84 7.34 13.24
C ASP A 235 -13.92 8.33 12.81
N MET A 236 -13.77 8.94 11.62
CA MET A 236 -14.78 9.83 11.04
C MET A 236 -16.07 9.11 10.64
N THR A 237 -15.98 7.85 10.21
CA THR A 237 -17.17 7.07 9.83
C THR A 237 -17.96 6.66 11.07
N ASN A 238 -17.30 6.39 12.19
CA ASN A 238 -17.94 6.04 13.44
C ASN A 238 -18.62 7.26 14.12
N SER A 239 -18.00 8.44 14.04
CA SER A 239 -18.60 9.68 14.59
C SER A 239 -19.86 10.13 13.83
N ASN A 240 -19.97 9.80 12.55
CA ASN A 240 -21.16 10.10 11.74
C ASN A 240 -22.28 9.03 11.85
N GLN A 241 -22.01 7.89 12.51
CA GLN A 241 -22.97 6.80 12.72
C GLN A 241 -23.50 6.72 14.16
N ASP A 242 -23.01 7.56 15.07
CA ASP A 242 -23.54 7.65 16.43
C ASP A 242 -24.55 8.81 16.52
N PRO A 243 -25.86 8.55 16.42
CA PRO A 243 -26.90 9.58 16.53
C PRO A 243 -27.02 10.16 17.95
N THR A 244 -26.24 9.66 18.92
CA THR A 244 -26.20 10.14 20.30
C THR A 244 -25.03 11.09 20.59
N ALA A 245 -24.16 11.35 19.62
CA ALA A 245 -23.12 12.38 19.74
C ALA A 245 -23.78 13.76 19.74
N THR A 246 -24.02 14.32 20.91
CA THR A 246 -24.51 15.68 21.12
C THR A 246 -23.61 16.66 20.37
N PRO A 247 -24.16 17.53 19.49
CA PRO A 247 -23.36 18.56 18.85
C PRO A 247 -22.73 19.47 19.91
N PRO A 248 -21.49 19.97 19.70
CA PRO A 248 -20.87 20.90 20.64
C PRO A 248 -21.78 22.11 20.81
N SER A 249 -22.15 22.40 22.07
CA SER A 249 -22.99 23.53 22.44
C SER A 249 -22.37 24.83 21.89
N LYS A 250 -23.15 25.54 21.10
CA LYS A 250 -22.84 26.91 20.64
C LYS A 250 -23.19 27.93 21.75
N ASP A 251 -22.68 27.74 22.93
CA ASP A 251 -22.85 28.72 24.01
C ASP A 251 -21.46 29.19 24.44
N HIS A 252 -21.07 30.32 23.97
CA HIS A 252 -20.38 31.43 24.64
C HIS A 252 -19.72 32.33 23.60
N PHE A 253 -20.56 33.19 22.99
CA PHE A 253 -20.16 34.53 22.58
C PHE A 253 -21.37 35.44 22.82
N ASP A 254 -21.50 35.91 24.04
CA ASP A 254 -22.18 37.15 24.40
C ASP A 254 -21.69 37.54 25.80
N ALA A 255 -20.76 38.46 25.88
CA ALA A 255 -20.60 39.56 26.83
C ALA A 255 -19.19 40.18 26.66
#